data_57e1943955e27ac890379a3aa4d09f33
#
_entry.id   57e1943955e27ac890379a3aa4d09f33
#
_cell.length_a   1.000
_cell.length_b   1.000
_cell.length_c   1.000
_cell.angle_alpha   90.00
_cell.angle_beta   90.00
_cell.angle_gamma   90.00
#
_symmetry.space_group_name_H-M   'P 1'
#
loop_
_entity.id
_entity.type
_entity.pdbx_description
1 polymer ?
#
loop_
_entity_poly.entity_id
_entity_poly.type
_entity_poly.pdbx_seq_one_letter_code
_entity_poly.pdbx_strand_id
1 'polypeptide(L)'
;MHNIHIAGTGIWYPDNMITNDELVHSYNSYVDQFNEKNKIEIDNGAIESMLHSSSDFIEKASGIETRYVIDKEGTLDTSRMMPRVSNEDENKLSVHAEVGIIAANRAMEQAGVTASDIDAIIVGTSHAARNYPAVAIEIQSELGI
;
A
#
# COMPACT_ATOMS: atom_id res chain seq x y z
N MET A 1 24.16 9.84 31.35
CA MET A 1 23.34 8.93 30.53
C MET A 1 22.27 9.79 29.88
N HIS A 2 22.23 9.87 28.56
CA HIS A 2 21.16 10.62 27.89
C HIS A 2 19.90 9.76 27.86
N ASN A 3 18.79 10.30 28.34
CA ASN A 3 17.50 9.63 28.26
C ASN A 3 16.96 9.81 26.84
N ILE A 4 16.72 8.71 26.13
CA ILE A 4 16.08 8.70 24.81
C ILE A 4 14.58 8.49 25.03
N HIS A 5 13.76 9.30 24.40
CA HIS A 5 12.31 9.19 24.44
C HIS A 5 11.69 9.46 23.08
N ILE A 6 10.48 8.96 22.86
CA ILE A 6 9.69 9.28 21.67
C ILE A 6 9.02 10.64 21.92
N ALA A 7 9.36 11.65 21.13
CA ALA A 7 8.84 13.00 21.28
C ALA A 7 7.49 13.19 20.57
N GLY A 8 7.30 12.52 19.42
CA GLY A 8 6.06 12.59 18.65
C GLY A 8 5.90 11.40 17.72
N THR A 9 4.67 11.16 17.32
CA THR A 9 4.30 10.12 16.36
C THR A 9 3.37 10.69 15.27
N GLY A 10 3.45 10.14 14.07
CA GLY A 10 2.57 10.51 12.96
C GLY A 10 2.26 9.29 12.11
N ILE A 11 1.00 9.16 11.71
CA ILE A 11 0.55 8.09 10.84
C ILE A 11 -0.16 8.68 9.62
N TRP A 12 -0.12 7.94 8.52
CA TRP A 12 -0.94 8.20 7.36
C TRP A 12 -1.51 6.88 6.82
N TYR A 13 -2.69 6.94 6.33
CA TYR A 13 -3.34 5.86 5.56
C TYR A 13 -4.23 6.49 4.49
N PRO A 14 -4.46 5.79 3.37
CA PRO A 14 -5.35 6.27 2.30
C PRO A 14 -6.79 6.45 2.78
N ASP A 15 -7.54 7.33 2.12
CA ASP A 15 -8.95 7.60 2.45
C ASP A 15 -9.91 6.50 1.93
N ASN A 16 -9.50 5.76 0.90
CA ASN A 16 -10.33 4.73 0.29
C ASN A 16 -10.27 3.43 1.09
N MET A 17 -11.40 2.99 1.60
CA MET A 17 -11.54 1.73 2.30
C MET A 17 -12.19 0.66 1.40
N ILE A 18 -11.66 -0.56 1.47
CA ILE A 18 -12.24 -1.76 0.86
C ILE A 18 -12.63 -2.74 1.96
N THR A 19 -13.87 -3.23 1.92
CA THR A 19 -14.36 -4.32 2.78
C THR A 19 -13.96 -5.68 2.22
N ASN A 20 -14.05 -6.73 3.05
CA ASN A 20 -13.88 -8.10 2.57
C ASN A 20 -14.89 -8.46 1.48
N ASP A 21 -16.16 -8.02 1.62
CA ASP A 21 -17.20 -8.31 0.64
C ASP A 21 -16.89 -7.69 -0.74
N GLU A 22 -16.46 -6.44 -0.78
CA GLU A 22 -16.06 -5.77 -2.03
C GLU A 22 -14.87 -6.49 -2.69
N LEU A 23 -13.85 -6.87 -1.89
CA LEU A 23 -12.68 -7.57 -2.39
C LEU A 23 -13.03 -8.95 -2.94
N VAL A 24 -13.83 -9.72 -2.19
CA VAL A 24 -14.29 -11.06 -2.57
C VAL A 24 -15.17 -11.00 -3.81
N HIS A 25 -16.06 -10.01 -3.93
CA HIS A 25 -16.86 -9.83 -5.13
C HIS A 25 -15.99 -9.61 -6.37
N SER A 26 -15.00 -8.70 -6.29
CA SER A 26 -14.05 -8.46 -7.37
C SER A 26 -13.24 -9.73 -7.70
N TYR A 27 -12.66 -10.38 -6.70
CA TYR A 27 -11.87 -11.60 -6.89
C TYR A 27 -12.69 -12.74 -7.51
N ASN A 28 -13.90 -13.02 -7.00
CA ASN A 28 -14.74 -14.09 -7.52
C ASN A 28 -15.21 -13.80 -8.95
N SER A 29 -15.48 -12.55 -9.29
CA SER A 29 -15.75 -12.13 -10.67
C SER A 29 -14.57 -12.39 -11.60
N TYR A 30 -13.32 -12.15 -11.14
CA TYR A 30 -12.12 -12.52 -11.88
C TYR A 30 -11.99 -14.05 -12.03
N VAL A 31 -12.26 -14.81 -10.97
CA VAL A 31 -12.24 -16.28 -10.99
C VAL A 31 -13.19 -16.82 -12.04
N ASP A 32 -14.43 -16.30 -12.09
CA ASP A 32 -15.42 -16.72 -13.08
C ASP A 32 -14.96 -16.45 -14.52
N GLN A 33 -14.43 -15.25 -14.77
CA GLN A 33 -13.86 -14.88 -16.08
C GLN A 33 -12.68 -15.76 -16.45
N PHE A 34 -11.78 -16.05 -15.50
CA PHE A 34 -10.63 -16.92 -15.74
C PHE A 34 -11.04 -18.35 -16.08
N ASN A 35 -11.95 -18.93 -15.29
CA ASN A 35 -12.41 -20.31 -15.49
C ASN A 35 -13.18 -20.46 -16.80
N GLU A 36 -14.02 -19.51 -17.16
CA GLU A 36 -14.74 -19.54 -18.44
C GLU A 36 -13.80 -19.39 -19.63
N LYS A 37 -12.86 -18.46 -19.55
CA LYS A 37 -11.86 -18.23 -20.62
C LYS A 37 -10.98 -19.45 -20.85
N ASN A 38 -10.60 -20.17 -19.82
CA ASN A 38 -9.68 -21.30 -19.87
C ASN A 38 -10.40 -22.67 -19.74
N LYS A 39 -11.69 -22.71 -20.02
CA LYS A 39 -12.51 -23.89 -19.80
C LYS A 39 -11.99 -25.15 -20.49
N ILE A 40 -11.49 -25.03 -21.71
CA ILE A 40 -10.96 -26.17 -22.49
C ILE A 40 -9.70 -26.75 -21.81
N GLU A 41 -8.79 -25.89 -21.35
CA GLU A 41 -7.56 -26.27 -20.66
C GLU A 41 -7.84 -26.87 -19.29
N ILE A 42 -8.88 -26.39 -18.61
CA ILE A 42 -9.33 -26.92 -17.32
C ILE A 42 -9.97 -28.29 -17.55
N ASP A 43 -10.88 -28.44 -18.51
CA ASP A 43 -11.59 -29.69 -18.80
C ASP A 43 -10.65 -30.83 -19.20
N ASN A 44 -9.56 -30.51 -19.88
CA ASN A 44 -8.52 -31.50 -20.27
C ASN A 44 -7.41 -31.71 -19.21
N GLY A 45 -7.47 -30.98 -18.09
CA GLY A 45 -6.52 -31.11 -16.99
C GLY A 45 -5.17 -30.45 -17.20
N ALA A 46 -5.03 -29.56 -18.20
CA ALA A 46 -3.79 -28.85 -18.47
C ALA A 46 -3.53 -27.73 -17.45
N ILE A 47 -4.57 -27.12 -16.91
CA ILE A 47 -4.49 -26.14 -15.81
C ILE A 47 -5.57 -26.45 -14.77
N GLU A 48 -5.34 -26.03 -13.52
CA GLU A 48 -6.34 -26.12 -12.46
C GLU A 48 -7.32 -24.95 -12.51
N SER A 49 -8.60 -25.21 -12.20
CA SER A 49 -9.59 -24.16 -12.02
C SER A 49 -9.27 -23.32 -10.79
N MET A 50 -9.48 -22.02 -10.88
CA MET A 50 -9.42 -21.14 -9.70
C MET A 50 -10.66 -21.34 -8.83
N LEU A 51 -10.47 -21.20 -7.52
CA LEU A 51 -11.53 -21.34 -6.53
C LEU A 51 -12.00 -19.99 -6.02
N HIS A 52 -13.28 -19.86 -5.76
CA HIS A 52 -13.86 -18.72 -5.08
C HIS A 52 -13.34 -18.55 -3.67
N SER A 53 -13.29 -17.32 -3.19
CA SER A 53 -13.02 -16.97 -1.79
C SER A 53 -14.30 -16.49 -1.10
N SER A 54 -14.21 -16.25 0.21
CA SER A 54 -15.29 -15.68 1.01
C SER A 54 -14.75 -14.70 2.05
N SER A 55 -15.61 -13.76 2.47
CA SER A 55 -15.28 -12.80 3.53
C SER A 55 -14.96 -13.52 4.84
N ASP A 56 -15.71 -14.55 5.18
CA ASP A 56 -15.47 -15.41 6.34
C ASP A 56 -14.09 -16.08 6.33
N PHE A 57 -13.64 -16.54 5.14
CA PHE A 57 -12.31 -17.12 5.00
C PHE A 57 -11.22 -16.10 5.28
N ILE A 58 -11.34 -14.90 4.70
CA ILE A 58 -10.36 -13.82 4.90
C ILE A 58 -10.29 -13.41 6.36
N GLU A 59 -11.44 -13.21 7.00
CA GLU A 59 -11.52 -12.81 8.40
C GLU A 59 -10.95 -13.88 9.34
N LYS A 60 -11.31 -15.14 9.16
CA LYS A 60 -10.78 -16.27 9.97
C LYS A 60 -9.28 -16.47 9.77
N ALA A 61 -8.77 -16.27 8.55
CA ALA A 61 -7.36 -16.48 8.25
C ALA A 61 -6.45 -15.33 8.70
N SER A 62 -6.94 -14.09 8.71
CA SER A 62 -6.12 -12.89 8.92
C SER A 62 -6.58 -11.97 10.05
N GLY A 63 -7.84 -12.08 10.49
CA GLY A 63 -8.47 -11.12 11.39
C GLY A 63 -8.75 -9.75 10.74
N ILE A 64 -8.62 -9.63 9.42
CA ILE A 64 -8.79 -8.36 8.70
C ILE A 64 -10.22 -8.28 8.15
N GLU A 65 -10.95 -7.25 8.54
CA GLU A 65 -12.30 -6.95 8.05
C GLU A 65 -12.28 -5.93 6.91
N THR A 66 -11.40 -4.94 7.00
CA THR A 66 -11.27 -3.84 6.03
C THR A 66 -9.81 -3.52 5.76
N ARG A 67 -9.53 -2.85 4.65
CA ARG A 67 -8.20 -2.32 4.32
C ARG A 67 -8.31 -1.00 3.60
N TYR A 68 -7.31 -0.13 3.85
CA TYR A 68 -7.19 1.15 3.18
C TYR A 68 -6.28 1.02 1.96
N VAL A 69 -6.68 1.61 0.84
CA VAL A 69 -5.97 1.54 -0.44
C VAL A 69 -5.90 2.92 -1.12
N ILE A 70 -4.84 3.15 -1.87
CA ILE A 70 -4.62 4.41 -2.58
C ILE A 70 -5.65 4.58 -3.72
N ASP A 71 -5.92 3.51 -4.46
CA ASP A 71 -6.86 3.51 -5.59
C ASP A 71 -7.82 2.32 -5.48
N LYS A 72 -9.03 2.59 -5.00
CA LYS A 72 -10.07 1.57 -4.82
C LYS A 72 -10.56 1.01 -6.15
N GLU A 73 -10.80 1.87 -7.13
CA GLU A 73 -11.34 1.46 -8.42
C GLU A 73 -10.37 0.54 -9.17
N GLY A 74 -9.08 0.93 -9.28
CA GLY A 74 -8.08 0.09 -9.94
C GLY A 74 -7.83 -1.22 -9.20
N THR A 75 -7.89 -1.21 -7.86
CA THR A 75 -7.72 -2.42 -7.05
C THR A 75 -8.88 -3.41 -7.23
N LEU A 76 -10.12 -2.93 -7.40
CA LEU A 76 -11.31 -3.75 -7.59
C LEU A 76 -11.63 -4.06 -9.05
N ASP A 77 -10.97 -3.45 -10.01
CA ASP A 77 -11.13 -3.71 -11.44
C ASP A 77 -10.57 -5.09 -11.79
N THR A 78 -11.45 -6.01 -12.20
CA THR A 78 -11.09 -7.41 -12.52
C THR A 78 -10.09 -7.56 -13.67
N SER A 79 -9.97 -6.55 -14.54
CA SER A 79 -8.99 -6.53 -15.62
C SER A 79 -7.59 -6.12 -15.17
N ARG A 80 -7.47 -5.54 -13.99
CA ARG A 80 -6.26 -4.93 -13.47
C ARG A 80 -5.84 -5.48 -12.10
N MET A 81 -6.75 -5.50 -11.14
CA MET A 81 -6.58 -5.97 -9.76
C MET A 81 -5.36 -5.34 -9.04
N MET A 82 -5.04 -4.10 -9.37
CA MET A 82 -3.94 -3.35 -8.78
C MET A 82 -4.21 -1.84 -8.84
N PRO A 83 -3.71 -1.04 -7.89
CA PRO A 83 -3.90 0.40 -7.91
C PRO A 83 -3.27 1.06 -9.14
N ARG A 84 -3.88 2.13 -9.61
CA ARG A 84 -3.36 2.98 -10.71
C ARG A 84 -2.39 4.01 -10.14
N VAL A 85 -1.25 3.54 -9.67
CA VAL A 85 -0.18 4.41 -9.15
C VAL A 85 0.88 4.56 -10.22
N SER A 86 1.12 5.78 -10.68
CA SER A 86 2.19 6.07 -11.64
C SER A 86 3.48 6.41 -10.90
N ASN A 87 4.49 5.58 -11.10
CA ASN A 87 5.87 5.85 -10.66
C ASN A 87 6.79 6.22 -11.85
N GLU A 88 6.20 6.54 -13.01
CA GLU A 88 6.93 6.70 -14.27
C GLU A 88 7.61 8.08 -14.40
N ASP A 89 7.22 9.06 -13.61
CA ASP A 89 7.82 10.39 -13.62
C ASP A 89 8.97 10.46 -12.61
N GLU A 90 10.19 10.36 -13.11
CA GLU A 90 11.41 10.42 -12.30
C GLU A 90 11.59 11.78 -11.56
N ASN A 91 10.87 12.82 -11.99
CA ASN A 91 10.89 14.14 -11.36
C ASN A 91 9.89 14.28 -10.20
N LYS A 92 9.04 13.26 -9.98
CA LYS A 92 8.10 13.24 -8.86
C LYS A 92 8.65 12.41 -7.71
N LEU A 93 8.21 12.77 -6.51
CA LEU A 93 8.44 11.95 -5.32
C LEU A 93 7.85 10.55 -5.51
N SER A 94 8.51 9.56 -4.96
CA SER A 94 7.91 8.23 -4.87
C SER A 94 6.71 8.27 -3.90
N VAL A 95 5.71 7.40 -4.11
CA VAL A 95 4.57 7.27 -3.20
C VAL A 95 5.03 7.04 -1.76
N HIS A 96 6.11 6.29 -1.57
CA HIS A 96 6.69 6.06 -0.25
C HIS A 96 7.20 7.35 0.40
N ALA A 97 7.83 8.23 -0.39
CA ALA A 97 8.29 9.52 0.10
C ALA A 97 7.12 10.45 0.42
N GLU A 98 6.11 10.54 -0.46
CA GLU A 98 4.89 11.34 -0.20
C GLU A 98 4.23 10.95 1.12
N VAL A 99 4.01 9.64 1.33
CA VAL A 99 3.44 9.09 2.57
C VAL A 99 4.34 9.38 3.77
N GLY A 100 5.64 9.17 3.62
CA GLY A 100 6.62 9.42 4.67
C GLY A 100 6.67 10.88 5.11
N ILE A 101 6.60 11.82 4.16
CA ILE A 101 6.58 13.26 4.43
C ILE A 101 5.34 13.66 5.24
N ILE A 102 4.15 13.14 4.87
CA ILE A 102 2.92 13.42 5.60
C ILE A 102 3.01 12.91 7.04
N ALA A 103 3.48 11.67 7.21
CA ALA A 103 3.65 11.08 8.55
C ALA A 103 4.70 11.83 9.38
N ALA A 104 5.84 12.21 8.78
CA ALA A 104 6.89 12.99 9.43
C ALA A 104 6.40 14.37 9.88
N ASN A 105 5.69 15.10 9.03
CA ASN A 105 5.11 16.39 9.40
C ASN A 105 4.17 16.28 10.59
N ARG A 106 3.28 15.29 10.61
CA ARG A 106 2.38 15.02 11.75
C ARG A 106 3.14 14.68 13.03
N ALA A 107 4.23 13.92 12.92
CA ALA A 107 5.08 13.60 14.07
C ALA A 107 5.80 14.83 14.62
N MET A 108 6.36 15.67 13.74
CA MET A 108 7.00 16.93 14.10
C MET A 108 6.01 17.91 14.76
N GLU A 109 4.81 18.05 14.18
CA GLU A 109 3.74 18.87 14.74
C GLU A 109 3.38 18.42 16.17
N GLN A 110 3.18 17.10 16.38
CA GLN A 110 2.90 16.56 17.70
C GLN A 110 4.04 16.78 18.69
N ALA A 111 5.29 16.70 18.24
CA ALA A 111 6.48 16.92 19.04
C ALA A 111 6.75 18.40 19.33
N GLY A 112 6.13 19.33 18.58
CA GLY A 112 6.41 20.77 18.66
C GLY A 112 7.81 21.14 18.14
N VAL A 113 8.33 20.38 17.16
CA VAL A 113 9.64 20.58 16.54
C VAL A 113 9.51 20.89 15.04
N THR A 114 10.59 21.39 14.45
CA THR A 114 10.68 21.73 13.02
C THR A 114 11.73 20.87 12.32
N ALA A 115 11.80 20.93 10.99
CA ALA A 115 12.82 20.22 10.22
C ALA A 115 14.25 20.53 10.65
N SER A 116 14.51 21.76 11.10
CA SER A 116 15.84 22.17 11.60
C SER A 116 16.28 21.51 12.91
N ASP A 117 15.36 20.86 13.61
CA ASP A 117 15.63 20.13 14.85
C ASP A 117 15.92 18.63 14.58
N ILE A 118 15.88 18.20 13.34
CA ILE A 118 16.07 16.79 12.92
C ILE A 118 17.48 16.58 12.39
N ASP A 119 18.25 15.73 13.03
CA ASP A 119 19.63 15.41 12.64
C ASP A 119 19.75 14.21 11.70
N ALA A 120 18.76 13.30 11.69
CA ALA A 120 18.81 12.09 10.87
C ALA A 120 17.42 11.56 10.52
N ILE A 121 17.31 10.96 9.33
CA ILE A 121 16.11 10.24 8.86
C ILE A 121 16.48 8.79 8.62
N ILE A 122 15.68 7.89 9.21
CA ILE A 122 15.78 6.44 8.99
C ILE A 122 14.45 5.95 8.43
N VAL A 123 14.47 5.33 7.25
CA VAL A 123 13.30 4.76 6.60
C VAL A 123 13.44 3.24 6.52
N GLY A 124 12.48 2.53 7.11
CA GLY A 124 12.34 1.09 6.95
C GLY A 124 11.20 0.79 5.98
N THR A 125 11.49 0.11 4.88
CA THR A 125 10.50 -0.39 3.94
C THR A 125 10.89 -1.76 3.40
N SER A 126 9.92 -2.65 3.19
CA SER A 126 10.14 -3.97 2.59
C SER A 126 10.20 -3.91 1.06
N HIS A 127 9.69 -2.85 0.44
CA HIS A 127 9.60 -2.72 -1.00
C HIS A 127 9.63 -1.24 -1.40
N ALA A 128 10.77 -0.78 -1.90
CA ALA A 128 10.89 0.58 -2.45
C ALA A 128 10.41 0.61 -3.91
N ALA A 129 9.72 1.69 -4.30
CA ALA A 129 9.25 1.88 -5.67
C ALA A 129 10.42 2.00 -6.67
N ARG A 130 11.55 2.55 -6.21
CA ARG A 130 12.80 2.69 -6.98
C ARG A 130 14.01 2.55 -6.06
N ASN A 131 15.14 2.18 -6.65
CA ASN A 131 16.38 2.00 -5.89
C ASN A 131 17.11 3.32 -5.63
N TYR A 132 16.92 4.31 -6.48
CA TYR A 132 17.59 5.61 -6.41
C TYR A 132 16.69 6.72 -6.97
N PRO A 133 16.64 7.91 -6.31
CA PRO A 133 17.19 8.15 -4.98
C PRO A 133 16.53 7.27 -3.91
N ALA A 134 17.21 7.01 -2.78
CA ALA A 134 16.62 6.31 -1.67
C ALA A 134 15.46 7.12 -1.07
N VAL A 135 14.39 6.47 -0.60
CA VAL A 135 13.21 7.12 -0.03
C VAL A 135 13.57 8.11 1.09
N ALA A 136 14.54 7.79 1.92
CA ALA A 136 15.02 8.71 2.97
C ALA A 136 15.61 10.01 2.40
N ILE A 137 16.29 9.95 1.26
CA ILE A 137 16.86 11.12 0.59
C ILE A 137 15.76 11.99 -0.03
N GLU A 138 14.73 11.37 -0.60
CA GLU A 138 13.57 12.12 -1.12
C GLU A 138 12.87 12.87 0.02
N ILE A 139 12.62 12.21 1.16
CA ILE A 139 12.01 12.82 2.35
C ILE A 139 12.89 13.93 2.89
N GLN A 140 14.20 13.70 3.02
CA GLN A 140 15.16 14.68 3.50
C GLN A 140 15.16 15.96 2.64
N SER A 141 15.22 15.77 1.34
CA SER A 141 15.25 16.88 0.38
C SER A 141 13.99 17.72 0.43
N GLU A 142 12.82 17.06 0.51
CA GLU A 142 11.54 17.76 0.51
C GLU A 142 11.24 18.47 1.84
N LEU A 143 11.65 17.90 2.97
CA LEU A 143 11.50 18.52 4.29
C LEU A 143 12.55 19.57 4.59
N GLY A 144 13.64 19.63 3.81
CA GLY A 144 14.75 20.57 4.04
C GLY A 144 15.61 20.26 5.27
N ILE A 145 15.76 18.98 5.56
CA ILE A 145 16.53 18.47 6.71
C ILE A 145 18.01 18.27 6.32
#